data_5ba526283178e3366c7a174f741e5bce
#
_entry.id   5ba526283178e3366c7a174f741e5bce
#
_cell.length_a   1.000
_cell.length_b   1.000
_cell.length_c   1.000
_cell.angle_alpha   90.00
_cell.angle_beta   90.00
_cell.angle_gamma   90.00
#
_symmetry.space_group_name_H-M   'P 1'
#
loop_
_entity.id
_entity.type
_entity.pdbx_description
1 polymer ?
#
loop_
_entity_poly.entity_id
_entity_poly.type
_entity_poly.pdbx_seq_one_letter_code
_entity_poly.pdbx_strand_id
1 'polypeptide(L)'
;MIDKFNTIKTLKILSFLGIICLFLNACNGKFPGADARKVSADPKERVKKNLEEGRGFTLNKAIGKAGRGGTFDFASSNELWRASLDIIAFMPLSSVNYSGGIIITDWYSNENKPSESIKISIRFLTNEIRSDALEIKIFTRKCIDSSINCKITSTDKVLVTELKKQILKRAAVYEKEKKDKDFKPYKNKGLGIE
;
A
#
# COMPACT_ATOMS: atom_id res chain seq x y z
N MET A 1 -17.49 46.97 -48.24
CA MET A 1 -16.89 45.63 -47.94
C MET A 1 -16.39 45.49 -46.52
N ILE A 2 -16.20 46.56 -45.77
CA ILE A 2 -15.68 46.60 -44.39
C ILE A 2 -16.74 46.21 -43.36
N ASP A 3 -18.01 46.54 -43.58
CA ASP A 3 -19.11 46.26 -42.61
C ASP A 3 -19.44 44.77 -42.46
N LYS A 4 -19.33 43.98 -43.52
CA LYS A 4 -19.58 42.54 -43.45
C LYS A 4 -18.55 41.79 -42.61
N PHE A 5 -17.33 42.28 -42.52
CA PHE A 5 -16.25 41.63 -41.76
C PHE A 5 -16.40 41.90 -40.25
N ASN A 6 -16.87 43.09 -39.90
CA ASN A 6 -17.15 43.46 -38.51
C ASN A 6 -18.38 42.70 -37.95
N THR A 7 -19.45 42.57 -38.73
CA THR A 7 -20.64 41.80 -38.32
C THR A 7 -20.36 40.33 -38.11
N ILE A 8 -19.47 39.71 -38.89
CA ILE A 8 -19.07 38.30 -38.70
C ILE A 8 -18.23 38.13 -37.42
N LYS A 9 -17.34 39.09 -37.10
CA LYS A 9 -16.56 39.05 -35.84
C LYS A 9 -17.46 39.21 -34.61
N THR A 10 -18.39 40.18 -34.65
CA THR A 10 -19.34 40.38 -33.54
C THR A 10 -20.25 39.17 -33.36
N LEU A 11 -20.71 38.53 -34.41
CA LEU A 11 -21.52 37.31 -34.32
C LEU A 11 -20.75 36.13 -33.69
N LYS A 12 -19.47 35.97 -34.02
CA LYS A 12 -18.61 34.95 -33.42
C LYS A 12 -18.35 35.22 -31.92
N ILE A 13 -18.14 36.46 -31.53
CA ILE A 13 -17.95 36.85 -30.12
C ILE A 13 -19.25 36.61 -29.32
N LEU A 14 -20.41 36.97 -29.86
CA LEU A 14 -21.69 36.69 -29.21
C LEU A 14 -21.96 35.18 -29.06
N SER A 15 -21.65 34.39 -30.09
CA SER A 15 -21.76 32.94 -30.02
C SER A 15 -20.83 32.33 -28.95
N PHE A 16 -19.59 32.81 -28.85
CA PHE A 16 -18.64 32.35 -27.86
C PHE A 16 -19.06 32.72 -26.43
N LEU A 17 -19.60 33.94 -26.26
CA LEU A 17 -20.15 34.40 -25.00
C LEU A 17 -21.37 33.58 -24.56
N GLY A 18 -22.25 33.22 -25.51
CA GLY A 18 -23.41 32.35 -25.25
C GLY A 18 -23.00 30.94 -24.79
N ILE A 19 -21.97 30.38 -25.41
CA ILE A 19 -21.42 29.06 -24.99
C ILE A 19 -20.84 29.13 -23.60
N ILE A 20 -20.09 30.18 -23.22
CA ILE A 20 -19.56 30.38 -21.88
C ILE A 20 -20.69 30.48 -20.87
N CYS A 21 -21.76 31.21 -21.14
CA CYS A 21 -22.93 31.31 -20.26
C CYS A 21 -23.63 29.95 -20.04
N LEU A 22 -23.66 29.07 -21.03
CA LEU A 22 -24.21 27.71 -20.88
C LEU A 22 -23.36 26.83 -19.94
N PHE A 23 -22.03 26.97 -19.97
CA PHE A 23 -21.15 26.23 -19.04
C PHE A 23 -21.24 26.75 -17.61
N LEU A 24 -21.54 28.04 -17.41
CA LEU A 24 -21.69 28.58 -16.05
C LEU A 24 -22.98 28.10 -15.36
N ASN A 25 -23.97 27.64 -16.06
CA ASN A 25 -25.20 27.08 -15.50
C ASN A 25 -25.12 25.59 -15.21
N ALA A 26 -24.02 24.92 -15.56
CA ALA A 26 -23.85 23.46 -15.36
C ALA A 26 -23.70 23.05 -13.87
N CYS A 27 -23.52 23.97 -12.94
CA CYS A 27 -23.36 23.68 -11.51
C CYS A 27 -24.66 23.73 -10.70
N ASN A 28 -25.83 23.69 -11.31
CA ASN A 28 -27.14 23.59 -10.63
C ASN A 28 -27.31 24.50 -9.38
N GLY A 29 -26.62 25.64 -9.33
CA GLY A 29 -26.70 26.66 -8.27
C GLY A 29 -26.25 26.21 -6.86
N LYS A 30 -25.77 25.00 -6.69
CA LYS A 30 -25.24 24.53 -5.42
C LYS A 30 -23.71 24.67 -5.41
N PHE A 31 -23.25 25.73 -4.77
CA PHE A 31 -21.83 25.81 -4.43
C PHE A 31 -21.47 24.61 -3.53
N PRO A 32 -20.34 23.92 -3.76
CA PRO A 32 -19.84 22.90 -2.87
C PRO A 32 -19.27 23.55 -1.60
N GLY A 33 -20.15 24.15 -0.79
CA GLY A 33 -19.83 24.76 0.46
C GLY A 33 -20.53 24.01 1.61
N ALA A 34 -19.91 23.99 2.79
CA ALA A 34 -20.55 23.44 3.95
C ALA A 34 -21.79 24.30 4.30
N ASP A 35 -22.92 23.64 4.56
CA ASP A 35 -24.14 24.32 5.02
C ASP A 35 -23.87 24.99 6.36
N ALA A 36 -23.84 26.31 6.38
CA ALA A 36 -23.58 27.13 7.57
C ALA A 36 -24.60 26.90 8.73
N ARG A 37 -25.75 26.29 8.42
CA ARG A 37 -26.74 25.90 9.45
C ARG A 37 -26.34 24.60 10.16
N LYS A 38 -25.51 23.78 9.56
CA LYS A 38 -25.07 22.46 10.06
C LYS A 38 -23.64 22.47 10.58
N VAL A 39 -22.83 23.43 10.11
CA VAL A 39 -21.41 23.51 10.44
C VAL A 39 -21.15 24.88 11.10
N SER A 40 -20.69 24.87 12.33
CA SER A 40 -20.31 26.10 13.04
C SER A 40 -19.25 26.90 12.30
N ALA A 41 -19.36 28.20 12.26
CA ALA A 41 -18.34 29.08 11.69
C ALA A 41 -17.04 29.07 12.51
N ASP A 42 -17.13 28.77 13.83
CA ASP A 42 -15.98 28.70 14.73
C ASP A 42 -15.20 27.38 14.49
N PRO A 43 -13.89 27.45 14.13
CA PRO A 43 -13.05 26.27 13.96
C PRO A 43 -12.93 25.41 15.23
N LYS A 44 -12.93 26.01 16.42
CA LYS A 44 -12.81 25.31 17.70
C LYS A 44 -14.04 24.46 18.00
N GLU A 45 -15.23 25.00 17.77
CA GLU A 45 -16.48 24.27 17.93
C GLU A 45 -16.58 23.09 16.92
N ARG A 46 -16.13 23.31 15.70
CA ARG A 46 -16.07 22.21 14.68
C ARG A 46 -15.16 21.08 15.11
N VAL A 47 -13.97 21.42 15.65
CA VAL A 47 -13.03 20.40 16.16
C VAL A 47 -13.64 19.66 17.33
N LYS A 48 -14.23 20.38 18.32
CA LYS A 48 -14.87 19.78 19.49
C LYS A 48 -15.99 18.83 19.07
N LYS A 49 -16.90 19.27 18.21
CA LYS A 49 -18.00 18.46 17.68
C LYS A 49 -17.51 17.23 16.92
N ASN A 50 -16.46 17.36 16.10
CA ASN A 50 -15.89 16.23 15.38
C ASN A 50 -15.20 15.21 16.30
N LEU A 51 -14.62 15.68 17.42
CA LEU A 51 -14.06 14.79 18.45
C LEU A 51 -15.16 14.04 19.21
N GLU A 52 -16.23 14.73 19.61
CA GLU A 52 -17.37 14.14 20.30
C GLU A 52 -18.11 13.11 19.42
N GLU A 53 -18.24 13.39 18.12
CA GLU A 53 -18.88 12.49 17.14
C GLU A 53 -17.94 11.41 16.61
N GLY A 54 -16.70 11.30 17.13
CA GLY A 54 -15.69 10.35 16.64
C GLY A 54 -15.25 10.59 15.19
N ARG A 55 -15.51 11.81 14.67
CA ARG A 55 -15.11 12.25 13.32
C ARG A 55 -13.80 13.02 13.31
N GLY A 56 -13.04 12.96 14.40
CA GLY A 56 -11.72 13.55 14.47
C GLY A 56 -10.79 13.07 13.36
N PHE A 57 -9.76 13.85 13.07
CA PHE A 57 -8.70 13.45 12.15
C PHE A 57 -8.03 12.19 12.70
N THR A 58 -8.42 11.03 12.19
CA THR A 58 -7.69 9.80 12.42
C THR A 58 -6.68 9.64 11.29
N LEU A 59 -5.42 9.49 11.67
CA LEU A 59 -4.32 9.27 10.74
C LEU A 59 -4.67 8.16 9.73
N ASN A 60 -5.35 7.10 10.17
CA ASN A 60 -5.87 6.03 9.33
C ASN A 60 -6.88 6.48 8.26
N LYS A 61 -7.75 7.47 8.56
CA LYS A 61 -8.69 8.01 7.57
C LYS A 61 -8.03 8.95 6.57
N ALA A 62 -7.03 9.71 7.00
CA ALA A 62 -6.27 10.59 6.11
C ALA A 62 -5.38 9.79 5.16
N ILE A 63 -4.73 8.75 5.65
CA ILE A 63 -3.88 7.84 4.87
C ILE A 63 -4.74 7.00 3.92
N GLY A 64 -5.89 6.49 4.34
CA GLY A 64 -6.78 5.67 3.51
C GLY A 64 -7.47 6.43 2.36
N LYS A 65 -7.61 7.76 2.46
CA LYS A 65 -8.24 8.60 1.41
C LYS A 65 -7.26 9.34 0.52
N ALA A 66 -6.03 9.59 0.99
CA ALA A 66 -5.01 10.34 0.25
C ALA A 66 -4.07 9.43 -0.57
N GLY A 67 -4.17 8.12 -0.43
CA GLY A 67 -3.15 7.22 -0.93
C GLY A 67 -3.69 6.09 -1.78
N ARG A 68 -3.86 6.31 -3.08
CA ARG A 68 -3.55 5.28 -4.08
C ARG A 68 -2.03 5.09 -4.29
N GLY A 69 -1.20 5.72 -3.47
CA GLY A 69 0.19 5.38 -3.24
C GLY A 69 0.22 4.56 -1.96
N GLY A 70 0.38 3.23 -2.07
CA GLY A 70 0.31 2.31 -0.95
C GLY A 70 1.22 2.75 0.19
N THR A 71 0.65 3.17 1.29
CA THR A 71 1.29 2.98 2.57
C THR A 71 1.44 1.49 2.71
N PHE A 72 2.66 1.01 2.53
CA PHE A 72 3.00 -0.37 2.82
C PHE A 72 2.76 -0.58 4.31
N ASP A 73 1.57 -1.00 4.67
CA ASP A 73 1.27 -1.46 6.01
C ASP A 73 1.88 -2.86 6.16
N PHE A 74 3.19 -2.90 6.37
CA PHE A 74 3.94 -4.11 6.66
C PHE A 74 3.70 -4.60 8.09
N ALA A 75 2.90 -3.87 8.88
CA ALA A 75 2.50 -4.29 10.19
C ALA A 75 1.82 -5.66 10.15
N SER A 76 1.57 -6.23 11.28
CA SER A 76 1.07 -7.59 11.55
C SER A 76 -0.07 -8.15 10.66
N SER A 77 -0.67 -7.29 9.82
CA SER A 77 -1.73 -7.64 8.88
C SER A 77 -1.26 -8.00 7.47
N ASN A 78 0.02 -7.79 7.12
CA ASN A 78 0.53 -8.13 5.79
C ASN A 78 0.93 -9.61 5.75
N GLU A 79 0.28 -10.37 4.90
CA GLU A 79 0.46 -11.81 4.76
C GLU A 79 1.86 -12.18 4.25
N LEU A 80 2.42 -11.37 3.32
CA LEU A 80 3.78 -11.58 2.80
C LEU A 80 4.83 -11.36 3.89
N TRP A 81 4.65 -10.33 4.70
CA TRP A 81 5.54 -10.01 5.80
C TRP A 81 5.58 -11.14 6.84
N ARG A 82 4.40 -11.57 7.29
CA ARG A 82 4.26 -12.68 8.24
C ARG A 82 4.88 -13.96 7.69
N ALA A 83 4.55 -14.31 6.45
CA ALA A 83 5.08 -15.50 5.79
C ALA A 83 6.61 -15.45 5.67
N SER A 84 7.19 -14.28 5.37
CA SER A 84 8.64 -14.12 5.29
C SER A 84 9.30 -14.37 6.65
N LEU A 85 8.78 -13.77 7.73
CA LEU A 85 9.28 -13.98 9.07
C LEU A 85 9.20 -15.45 9.51
N ASP A 86 8.09 -16.13 9.21
CA ASP A 86 7.94 -17.56 9.53
C ASP A 86 8.96 -18.44 8.83
N ILE A 87 9.18 -18.19 7.53
CA ILE A 87 10.10 -19.03 6.74
C ILE A 87 11.55 -18.83 7.18
N ILE A 88 11.93 -17.63 7.62
CA ILE A 88 13.29 -17.33 8.08
C ILE A 88 13.44 -17.36 9.61
N ALA A 89 12.43 -17.83 10.36
CA ALA A 89 12.40 -17.82 11.82
C ALA A 89 13.57 -18.56 12.50
N PHE A 90 14.21 -19.49 11.79
CA PHE A 90 15.39 -20.20 12.28
C PHE A 90 16.67 -19.36 12.29
N MET A 91 16.66 -18.18 11.65
CA MET A 91 17.80 -17.28 11.53
C MET A 91 17.65 -16.08 12.47
N PRO A 92 18.69 -15.62 13.15
CA PRO A 92 18.66 -14.36 13.87
C PRO A 92 18.49 -13.19 12.88
N LEU A 93 17.75 -12.17 13.29
CA LEU A 93 17.50 -10.99 12.49
C LEU A 93 18.50 -9.89 12.85
N SER A 94 19.16 -9.31 11.83
CA SER A 94 20.09 -8.20 11.98
C SER A 94 19.37 -6.84 11.87
N SER A 95 18.40 -6.73 10.97
CA SER A 95 17.63 -5.50 10.78
C SER A 95 16.23 -5.80 10.24
N VAL A 96 15.26 -5.12 10.82
CA VAL A 96 13.86 -5.20 10.41
C VAL A 96 13.30 -3.79 10.32
N ASN A 97 12.94 -3.35 9.14
CA ASN A 97 12.36 -2.05 8.89
C ASN A 97 10.99 -2.19 8.24
N TYR A 98 9.93 -2.00 9.03
CA TYR A 98 8.54 -2.10 8.57
C TYR A 98 8.19 -1.07 7.50
N SER A 99 8.50 0.19 7.74
CA SER A 99 8.16 1.28 6.81
C SER A 99 8.99 1.24 5.53
N GLY A 100 10.23 0.76 5.60
CA GLY A 100 11.08 0.56 4.43
C GLY A 100 10.84 -0.76 3.70
N GLY A 101 10.03 -1.66 4.26
CA GLY A 101 9.73 -2.96 3.67
C GLY A 101 10.98 -3.83 3.48
N ILE A 102 11.82 -3.92 4.51
CA ILE A 102 13.08 -4.65 4.43
C ILE A 102 13.28 -5.54 5.67
N ILE A 103 13.70 -6.79 5.44
CA ILE A 103 14.15 -7.73 6.47
C ILE A 103 15.56 -8.18 6.08
N ILE A 104 16.48 -8.14 7.03
CA ILE A 104 17.84 -8.61 6.86
C ILE A 104 18.16 -9.55 8.03
N THR A 105 18.56 -10.77 7.72
CA THR A 105 19.03 -11.72 8.74
C THR A 105 20.49 -11.44 9.11
N ASP A 106 20.94 -11.98 10.21
CA ASP A 106 22.38 -12.07 10.46
C ASP A 106 22.98 -13.27 9.74
N TRP A 107 24.31 -13.43 9.80
CA TRP A 107 25.00 -14.58 9.28
C TRP A 107 24.61 -15.83 10.07
N TYR A 108 24.12 -16.85 9.37
CA TYR A 108 23.72 -18.12 9.95
C TYR A 108 24.57 -19.25 9.37
N SER A 109 25.18 -20.04 10.23
CA SER A 109 25.97 -21.24 9.89
C SER A 109 25.26 -22.48 10.40
N ASN A 110 25.25 -23.53 9.60
CA ASN A 110 24.80 -24.84 10.07
C ASN A 110 25.95 -25.53 10.82
N GLU A 111 25.64 -26.25 11.90
CA GLU A 111 26.62 -27.00 12.69
C GLU A 111 27.46 -27.96 11.84
N ASN A 112 26.88 -28.54 10.80
CA ASN A 112 27.57 -29.45 9.90
C ASN A 112 28.55 -28.74 8.91
N LYS A 113 28.48 -27.39 8.80
CA LYS A 113 29.33 -26.59 7.90
C LYS A 113 29.68 -25.26 8.54
N PRO A 114 30.49 -25.25 9.60
CA PRO A 114 30.80 -24.03 10.35
C PRO A 114 31.59 -22.99 9.54
N SER A 115 32.31 -23.42 8.49
CA SER A 115 33.05 -22.55 7.57
C SER A 115 32.18 -21.85 6.52
N GLU A 116 30.91 -22.25 6.42
CA GLU A 116 29.96 -21.66 5.47
C GLU A 116 28.81 -21.01 6.23
N SER A 117 28.53 -19.74 5.92
CA SER A 117 27.39 -19.04 6.50
C SER A 117 26.60 -18.31 5.42
N ILE A 118 25.30 -18.18 5.64
CA ILE A 118 24.39 -17.49 4.73
C ILE A 118 23.77 -16.28 5.43
N LYS A 119 23.46 -15.27 4.64
CA LYS A 119 22.74 -14.06 5.03
C LYS A 119 21.66 -13.76 4.00
N ILE A 120 20.45 -13.49 4.44
CA ILE A 120 19.30 -13.26 3.59
C ILE A 120 18.86 -11.81 3.74
N SER A 121 18.59 -11.15 2.61
CA SER A 121 17.94 -9.85 2.55
C SER A 121 16.66 -9.99 1.73
N ILE A 122 15.52 -9.63 2.31
CA ILE A 122 14.20 -9.64 1.68
C ILE A 122 13.71 -8.20 1.62
N ARG A 123 13.43 -7.72 0.42
CA ARG A 123 12.83 -6.42 0.17
C ARG A 123 11.45 -6.61 -0.44
N PHE A 124 10.47 -5.95 0.15
CA PHE A 124 9.09 -5.97 -0.32
C PHE A 124 8.87 -4.82 -1.31
N LEU A 125 8.39 -5.14 -2.49
CA LEU A 125 8.14 -4.19 -3.57
C LEU A 125 6.65 -3.84 -3.67
N THR A 126 5.78 -4.74 -3.20
CA THR A 126 4.32 -4.56 -3.17
C THR A 126 3.73 -5.39 -2.03
N ASN A 127 2.48 -5.09 -1.65
CA ASN A 127 1.71 -5.83 -0.64
C ASN A 127 0.91 -6.99 -1.23
N GLU A 128 0.90 -7.14 -2.55
CA GLU A 128 0.14 -8.18 -3.23
C GLU A 128 0.93 -9.49 -3.28
N ILE A 129 0.22 -10.63 -3.17
CA ILE A 129 0.84 -11.96 -3.24
C ILE A 129 1.06 -12.33 -4.72
N ARG A 130 2.20 -11.90 -5.26
CA ARG A 130 2.60 -12.12 -6.64
C ARG A 130 4.12 -12.34 -6.76
N SER A 131 4.55 -12.94 -7.86
CA SER A 131 5.94 -13.39 -8.04
C SER A 131 6.99 -12.26 -8.02
N ASP A 132 6.59 -11.05 -8.37
CA ASP A 132 7.45 -9.85 -8.37
C ASP A 132 7.32 -9.00 -7.10
N ALA A 133 6.52 -9.44 -6.12
CA ALA A 133 6.34 -8.74 -4.85
C ALA A 133 7.59 -8.68 -3.98
N LEU A 134 8.53 -9.59 -4.17
CA LEU A 134 9.70 -9.75 -3.34
C LEU A 134 10.99 -9.71 -4.16
N GLU A 135 11.93 -8.90 -3.72
CA GLU A 135 13.34 -8.96 -4.13
C GLU A 135 14.14 -9.66 -3.02
N ILE A 136 14.66 -10.84 -3.30
CA ILE A 136 15.43 -11.64 -2.34
C ILE A 136 16.87 -11.72 -2.80
N LYS A 137 17.79 -11.40 -1.90
CA LYS A 137 19.24 -11.57 -2.09
C LYS A 137 19.78 -12.47 -1.00
N ILE A 138 20.52 -13.50 -1.39
CA ILE A 138 21.17 -14.43 -0.47
C ILE A 138 22.67 -14.29 -0.71
N PHE A 139 23.39 -14.08 0.37
CA PHE A 139 24.84 -14.00 0.39
C PHE A 139 25.40 -15.23 1.11
N THR A 140 26.39 -15.86 0.51
CA THR A 140 27.14 -16.97 1.11
C THR A 140 28.53 -16.49 1.45
N ARG A 141 28.94 -16.71 2.67
CA ARG A 141 30.31 -16.45 3.15
C ARG A 141 30.98 -17.78 3.41
N LYS A 142 32.10 -18.03 2.75
CA LYS A 142 32.96 -19.22 2.96
C LYS A 142 34.30 -18.75 3.49
N CYS A 143 34.73 -19.33 4.62
CA CYS A 143 36.00 -19.03 5.28
C CYS A 143 36.92 -20.23 5.19
N ILE A 144 38.21 -20.04 4.84
CA ILE A 144 39.20 -21.12 4.71
C ILE A 144 39.78 -21.49 6.07
N ASP A 145 40.06 -20.48 6.90
CA ASP A 145 40.53 -20.66 8.29
C ASP A 145 39.61 -19.87 9.22
N SER A 146 39.09 -20.55 10.24
CA SER A 146 38.29 -20.04 11.38
C SER A 146 38.10 -18.50 11.45
N SER A 147 37.55 -17.85 10.45
CA SER A 147 37.13 -16.44 10.35
C SER A 147 38.07 -15.41 9.73
N ILE A 148 39.27 -15.73 9.27
CA ILE A 148 40.22 -14.70 8.81
C ILE A 148 40.19 -14.50 7.29
N ASN A 149 40.05 -15.55 6.49
CA ASN A 149 40.00 -15.48 5.02
C ASN A 149 38.64 -15.88 4.49
N CYS A 150 37.69 -14.96 4.52
CA CYS A 150 36.34 -15.21 4.09
C CYS A 150 36.05 -14.59 2.71
N LYS A 151 35.49 -15.38 1.80
CA LYS A 151 34.97 -14.94 0.52
C LYS A 151 33.45 -14.87 0.57
N ILE A 152 32.89 -13.70 0.24
CA ILE A 152 31.45 -13.49 0.14
C ILE A 152 31.05 -13.54 -1.33
N THR A 153 30.03 -14.37 -1.62
CA THR A 153 29.47 -14.51 -2.97
C THR A 153 27.95 -14.36 -2.89
N SER A 154 27.37 -13.83 -3.97
CA SER A 154 25.91 -13.86 -4.13
C SER A 154 25.49 -15.28 -4.52
N THR A 155 24.46 -15.79 -3.87
CA THR A 155 23.99 -17.17 -4.04
C THR A 155 23.18 -17.37 -5.31
N ASP A 156 23.13 -18.61 -5.72
CA ASP A 156 22.44 -19.16 -6.87
C ASP A 156 20.96 -18.76 -6.94
N LYS A 157 20.50 -18.51 -8.16
CA LYS A 157 19.11 -18.17 -8.49
C LYS A 157 18.11 -19.24 -8.05
N VAL A 158 18.52 -20.50 -7.97
CA VAL A 158 17.66 -21.64 -7.59
C VAL A 158 17.18 -21.49 -6.14
N LEU A 159 18.09 -21.21 -5.19
CA LEU A 159 17.73 -21.05 -3.79
C LEU A 159 16.85 -19.81 -3.56
N VAL A 160 17.13 -18.71 -4.25
CA VAL A 160 16.30 -17.50 -4.23
C VAL A 160 14.89 -17.79 -4.73
N THR A 161 14.77 -18.54 -5.81
CA THR A 161 13.46 -18.90 -6.40
C THR A 161 12.67 -19.81 -5.47
N GLU A 162 13.33 -20.81 -4.88
CA GLU A 162 12.66 -21.73 -3.95
C GLU A 162 12.20 -21.00 -2.68
N LEU A 163 13.04 -20.15 -2.09
CA LEU A 163 12.67 -19.33 -0.93
C LEU A 163 11.48 -18.43 -1.25
N LYS A 164 11.51 -17.75 -2.39
CA LYS A 164 10.39 -16.91 -2.85
C LYS A 164 9.10 -17.72 -2.98
N LYS A 165 9.16 -18.89 -3.59
CA LYS A 165 8.01 -19.79 -3.76
C LYS A 165 7.42 -20.22 -2.40
N GLN A 166 8.27 -20.58 -1.43
CA GLN A 166 7.82 -20.96 -0.11
C GLN A 166 7.13 -19.79 0.63
N ILE A 167 7.71 -18.59 0.55
CA ILE A 167 7.09 -17.38 1.13
C ILE A 167 5.73 -17.11 0.50
N LEU A 168 5.62 -17.10 -0.83
CA LEU A 168 4.37 -16.86 -1.52
C LEU A 168 3.30 -17.91 -1.19
N LYS A 169 3.69 -19.19 -1.13
CA LYS A 169 2.79 -20.28 -0.72
C LYS A 169 2.26 -20.07 0.70
N ARG A 170 3.14 -19.70 1.64
CA ARG A 170 2.75 -19.44 3.03
C ARG A 170 1.85 -18.20 3.15
N ALA A 171 2.16 -17.14 2.41
CA ALA A 171 1.36 -15.93 2.35
C ALA A 171 -0.06 -16.19 1.82
N ALA A 172 -0.20 -17.01 0.78
CA ALA A 172 -1.50 -17.40 0.25
C ALA A 172 -2.36 -18.17 1.29
N VAL A 173 -1.75 -18.98 2.15
CA VAL A 173 -2.45 -19.62 3.27
C VAL A 173 -2.98 -18.58 4.25
N TYR A 174 -2.16 -17.60 4.64
CA TYR A 174 -2.59 -16.53 5.54
C TYR A 174 -3.70 -15.65 4.95
N GLU A 175 -3.62 -15.35 3.65
CA GLU A 175 -4.68 -14.61 2.95
C GLU A 175 -6.01 -15.38 2.98
N LYS A 176 -5.97 -16.69 2.74
CA LYS A 176 -7.14 -17.54 2.83
C LYS A 176 -7.74 -17.56 4.24
N GLU A 177 -6.91 -17.79 5.26
CA GLU A 177 -7.35 -17.79 6.66
C GLU A 177 -8.01 -16.46 7.08
N LYS A 178 -7.50 -15.35 6.57
CA LYS A 178 -8.06 -14.02 6.81
C LYS A 178 -9.42 -13.86 6.13
N LYS A 179 -9.53 -14.24 4.86
CA LYS A 179 -10.79 -14.21 4.10
C LYS A 179 -11.85 -15.07 4.77
N ASP A 180 -11.49 -16.25 5.27
CA ASP A 180 -12.42 -17.16 5.96
C ASP A 180 -12.92 -16.58 7.29
N LYS A 181 -12.06 -15.86 8.04
CA LYS A 181 -12.43 -15.16 9.28
C LYS A 181 -13.32 -13.94 9.04
N ASP A 182 -13.07 -13.21 7.97
CA ASP A 182 -13.82 -12.00 7.60
C ASP A 182 -15.12 -12.32 6.86
N PHE A 183 -15.32 -13.58 6.45
CA PHE A 183 -16.51 -14.03 5.75
C PHE A 183 -17.74 -13.95 6.66
N LYS A 184 -18.62 -12.98 6.37
CA LYS A 184 -19.97 -12.90 6.96
C LYS A 184 -20.94 -13.42 5.92
N PRO A 185 -21.62 -14.56 6.16
CA PRO A 185 -22.60 -15.08 5.23
C PRO A 185 -23.69 -14.02 5.00
N TYR A 186 -24.10 -13.85 3.75
CA TYR A 186 -25.16 -12.94 3.37
C TYR A 186 -26.46 -13.36 4.09
N LYS A 187 -26.91 -12.54 5.03
CA LYS A 187 -28.24 -12.70 5.61
C LYS A 187 -29.24 -12.19 4.58
N ASN A 188 -29.93 -13.10 3.89
CA ASN A 188 -31.13 -12.75 3.15
C ASN A 188 -32.07 -12.04 4.13
N LYS A 189 -32.15 -10.72 4.08
CA LYS A 189 -33.36 -10.03 4.56
C LYS A 189 -34.45 -10.42 3.59
N GLY A 190 -35.23 -11.39 3.97
CA GLY A 190 -36.40 -11.79 3.19
C GLY A 190 -37.15 -10.53 2.79
N LEU A 191 -37.34 -10.33 1.50
CA LEU A 191 -38.35 -9.43 0.99
C LEU A 191 -39.65 -9.96 1.60
N GLY A 192 -40.10 -9.30 2.68
CA GLY A 192 -41.47 -9.51 3.20
C GLY A 192 -42.41 -9.06 2.11
N ILE A 193 -42.84 -10.03 1.32
CA ILE A 193 -44.01 -9.94 0.48
C ILE A 193 -45.13 -10.54 1.34
N GLU A 194 -45.86 -9.67 2.06
CA GLU A 194 -47.23 -9.91 2.44
C GLU A 194 -48.16 -9.53 1.29
#